data_bfe791d76f343348b8707e9f0a3b9b98
#
_entry.id   bfe791d76f343348b8707e9f0a3b9b98
#
_cell.length_a   1.000
_cell.length_b   1.000
_cell.length_c   1.000
_cell.angle_alpha   90.00
_cell.angle_beta   90.00
_cell.angle_gamma   90.00
#
_symmetry.space_group_name_H-M   'P 1'
#
loop_
_entity.id
_entity.type
_entity.pdbx_description
1 polymer ?
#
loop_
_entity_poly.entity_id
_entity_poly.type
_entity_poly.pdbx_seq_one_letter_code
_entity_poly.pdbx_strand_id
1 'polypeptide(L)'
;MKTRTIASPIVFCSLLLISGIIMGALGLRALSPDEKAELVSYLEVFMRGLSNPGLEPPVILRLSLAHNFKAVALLWAFGLAVIGAPLTCIMLFIRGFALGFSSAFVVQQVPQKGFLVFASGMLPHNLVALPALVLLSSVSLSFSVKLFRERPW
;
A
#
# COMPACT_ATOMS: atom_id res chain seq x y z
N MET A 1 -22.98 17.55 -15.72
CA MET A 1 -21.71 17.28 -16.45
C MET A 1 -20.43 17.29 -15.61
N LYS A 2 -20.50 17.30 -14.26
CA LYS A 2 -19.33 17.33 -13.34
C LYS A 2 -18.80 15.97 -12.88
N THR A 3 -19.53 14.91 -13.05
CA THR A 3 -19.17 13.56 -12.56
C THR A 3 -18.11 12.85 -13.42
N ARG A 4 -17.97 13.18 -14.69
CA ARG A 4 -16.94 12.58 -15.57
C ARG A 4 -15.50 12.99 -15.23
N THR A 5 -15.30 14.14 -14.58
CA THR A 5 -13.95 14.66 -14.29
C THR A 5 -13.28 13.95 -13.12
N ILE A 6 -14.06 13.37 -12.19
CA ILE A 6 -13.52 12.68 -10.99
C ILE A 6 -13.43 11.16 -11.22
N ALA A 7 -14.31 10.60 -12.05
CA ALA A 7 -14.32 9.16 -12.32
C ALA A 7 -13.01 8.68 -13.03
N SER A 8 -12.47 9.48 -13.94
CA SER A 8 -11.24 9.14 -14.68
C SER A 8 -10.01 8.93 -13.78
N PRO A 9 -9.65 9.86 -12.86
CA PRO A 9 -8.51 9.66 -11.97
C PRO A 9 -8.72 8.54 -10.95
N ILE A 10 -9.96 8.30 -10.48
CA ILE A 10 -10.25 7.17 -9.58
C ILE A 10 -9.99 5.84 -10.29
N VAL A 11 -10.52 5.68 -11.50
CA VAL A 11 -10.29 4.46 -12.29
C VAL A 11 -8.81 4.25 -12.57
N PHE A 12 -8.08 5.31 -12.94
CA PHE A 12 -6.64 5.24 -13.18
C PHE A 12 -5.88 4.82 -11.91
N CYS A 13 -6.15 5.45 -10.77
CA CYS A 13 -5.52 5.10 -9.49
C CYS A 13 -5.84 3.65 -9.07
N SER A 14 -7.09 3.21 -9.29
CA SER A 14 -7.49 1.83 -8.99
C SER A 14 -6.74 0.82 -9.86
N LEU A 15 -6.62 1.08 -11.16
CA LEU A 15 -5.87 0.22 -12.09
C LEU A 15 -4.39 0.18 -11.72
N LEU A 16 -3.82 1.32 -11.33
CA LEU A 16 -2.43 1.40 -10.91
C LEU A 16 -2.18 0.60 -9.62
N LEU A 17 -3.07 0.68 -8.65
CA LEU A 17 -3.01 -0.10 -7.42
C LEU A 17 -3.13 -1.61 -7.71
N ILE A 18 -4.09 -2.01 -8.54
CA ILE A 18 -4.30 -3.41 -8.92
C ILE A 18 -3.08 -3.95 -9.67
N SER A 19 -2.51 -3.18 -10.60
CA SER A 19 -1.28 -3.57 -11.30
C SER A 19 -0.12 -3.76 -10.33
N GLY A 20 0.02 -2.88 -9.33
CA GLY A 20 0.99 -3.04 -8.25
C GLY A 20 0.79 -4.35 -7.48
N ILE A 21 -0.43 -4.66 -7.07
CA ILE A 21 -0.76 -5.90 -6.35
C ILE A 21 -0.39 -7.13 -7.18
N ILE A 22 -0.75 -7.16 -8.46
CA ILE A 22 -0.44 -8.27 -9.36
C ILE A 22 1.07 -8.41 -9.52
N MET A 23 1.79 -7.31 -9.78
CA MET A 23 3.24 -7.33 -9.93
C MET A 23 3.94 -7.75 -8.65
N GLY A 24 3.44 -7.33 -7.47
CA GLY A 24 3.96 -7.76 -6.17
C GLY A 24 3.81 -9.27 -5.95
N ALA A 25 2.63 -9.81 -6.25
CA ALA A 25 2.37 -11.24 -6.14
C ALA A 25 3.22 -12.08 -7.13
N LEU A 26 3.44 -11.56 -8.34
CA LEU A 26 4.32 -12.19 -9.33
C LEU A 26 5.80 -12.07 -8.93
N GLY A 27 6.20 -10.95 -8.32
CA GLY A 27 7.56 -10.71 -7.84
C GLY A 27 8.04 -11.78 -6.87
N LEU A 28 7.14 -12.30 -6.03
CA LEU A 28 7.46 -13.41 -5.14
C LEU A 28 7.84 -14.70 -5.88
N ARG A 29 7.26 -14.94 -7.06
CA ARG A 29 7.60 -16.13 -7.87
C ARG A 29 8.96 -16.02 -8.52
N ALA A 30 9.41 -14.80 -8.76
CA ALA A 30 10.71 -14.52 -9.35
C ALA A 30 11.89 -14.66 -8.38
N LEU A 31 11.62 -14.72 -7.07
CA LEU A 31 12.64 -14.90 -6.05
C LEU A 31 13.23 -16.31 -6.09
N SER A 32 14.53 -16.40 -5.90
CA SER A 32 15.27 -17.65 -5.73
C SER A 32 14.87 -18.36 -4.43
N PRO A 33 15.12 -19.67 -4.30
CA PRO A 33 14.87 -20.41 -3.05
C PRO A 33 15.61 -19.82 -1.84
N ASP A 34 16.85 -19.34 -2.04
CA ASP A 34 17.68 -18.76 -0.98
C ASP A 34 17.09 -17.44 -0.47
N GLU A 35 16.66 -16.54 -1.37
CA GLU A 35 16.00 -15.29 -1.00
C GLU A 35 14.68 -15.52 -0.26
N LYS A 36 13.95 -16.57 -0.64
CA LYS A 36 12.72 -16.96 0.08
C LYS A 36 13.04 -17.45 1.49
N ALA A 37 14.09 -18.24 1.66
CA ALA A 37 14.55 -18.74 2.96
C ALA A 37 14.96 -17.58 3.88
N GLU A 38 15.65 -16.59 3.34
CA GLU A 38 16.01 -15.38 4.08
C GLU A 38 14.76 -14.61 4.55
N LEU A 39 13.79 -14.40 3.68
CA LEU A 39 12.52 -13.77 4.04
C LEU A 39 11.74 -14.54 5.11
N VAL A 40 11.77 -15.88 5.07
CA VAL A 40 11.17 -16.72 6.11
C VAL A 40 11.86 -16.49 7.45
N SER A 41 13.19 -16.42 7.47
CA SER A 41 13.94 -16.14 8.70
C SER A 41 13.58 -14.79 9.31
N TYR A 42 13.42 -13.74 8.48
CA TYR A 42 12.94 -12.44 8.94
C TYR A 42 11.53 -12.51 9.51
N LEU A 43 10.63 -13.27 8.86
CA LEU A 43 9.27 -13.46 9.36
C LEU A 43 9.26 -14.17 10.72
N GLU A 44 10.08 -15.21 10.90
CA GLU A 44 10.19 -15.92 12.17
C GLU A 44 10.71 -15.00 13.30
N VAL A 45 11.74 -14.20 13.04
CA VAL A 45 12.27 -13.20 14.00
C VAL A 45 11.18 -12.19 14.36
N PHE A 46 10.43 -11.71 13.38
CA PHE A 46 9.31 -10.79 13.58
C PHE A 46 8.20 -11.42 14.42
N MET A 47 7.80 -12.65 14.11
CA MET A 47 6.77 -13.38 14.86
C MET A 47 7.19 -13.67 16.30
N ARG A 48 8.46 -14.02 16.52
CA ARG A 48 9.03 -14.18 17.88
C ARG A 48 9.05 -12.86 18.63
N GLY A 49 9.36 -11.75 17.92
CA GLY A 49 9.29 -10.40 18.50
C GLY A 49 7.88 -10.00 18.95
N LEU A 50 6.86 -10.34 18.15
CA LEU A 50 5.45 -10.10 18.51
C LEU A 50 4.97 -10.95 19.69
N SER A 51 5.56 -12.14 19.89
CA SER A 51 5.25 -13.03 21.02
C SER A 51 5.93 -12.59 22.32
N ASN A 52 6.79 -11.58 22.28
CA ASN A 52 7.44 -11.04 23.48
C ASN A 52 6.46 -10.21 24.32
N PRO A 53 6.27 -10.54 25.60
CA PRO A 53 5.31 -9.85 26.47
C PRO A 53 5.63 -8.36 26.75
N GLY A 54 6.74 -7.85 26.22
CA GLY A 54 7.12 -6.43 26.34
C GLY A 54 6.53 -5.49 25.29
N LEU A 55 5.83 -6.00 24.26
CA LEU A 55 5.15 -5.17 23.27
C LEU A 55 3.70 -4.93 23.70
N GLU A 56 3.48 -3.87 24.47
CA GLU A 56 2.13 -3.45 24.84
C GLU A 56 1.31 -3.08 23.58
N PRO A 57 0.04 -3.53 23.47
CA PRO A 57 -0.84 -3.21 22.36
C PRO A 57 -0.92 -1.73 21.99
N PRO A 58 -0.91 -0.77 22.96
CA PRO A 58 -0.94 0.66 22.64
C PRO A 58 0.32 1.16 21.92
N VAL A 59 1.47 0.53 22.14
CA VAL A 59 2.72 0.91 21.43
C VAL A 59 2.65 0.52 19.98
N ILE A 60 2.16 -0.68 19.68
CA ILE A 60 1.96 -1.16 18.29
C ILE A 60 0.95 -0.28 17.55
N LEU A 61 -0.16 0.05 18.21
CA LEU A 61 -1.18 0.93 17.67
C LEU A 61 -0.61 2.32 17.34
N ARG A 62 0.15 2.92 18.25
CA ARG A 62 0.78 4.23 18.07
C ARG A 62 1.75 4.25 16.91
N LEU A 63 2.60 3.22 16.79
CA LEU A 63 3.56 3.08 15.68
C LEU A 63 2.83 2.92 14.34
N SER A 64 1.79 2.09 14.29
CA SER A 64 0.98 1.86 13.09
C SER A 64 0.24 3.13 12.67
N LEU A 65 -0.35 3.86 13.62
CA LEU A 65 -1.00 5.14 13.36
C LEU A 65 0.00 6.18 12.83
N ALA A 66 1.16 6.31 13.47
CA ALA A 66 2.19 7.24 13.05
C ALA A 66 2.68 6.95 11.62
N HIS A 67 2.89 5.67 11.29
CA HIS A 67 3.30 5.24 9.94
C HIS A 67 2.22 5.56 8.88
N ASN A 68 0.96 5.25 9.16
CA ASN A 68 -0.14 5.54 8.25
C ASN A 68 -0.39 7.04 8.11
N PHE A 69 -0.31 7.80 9.21
CA PHE A 69 -0.43 9.26 9.18
C PHE A 69 0.68 9.91 8.34
N LYS A 70 1.92 9.42 8.47
CA LYS A 70 3.05 9.86 7.63
C LYS A 70 2.79 9.61 6.14
N ALA A 71 2.26 8.45 5.77
CA ALA A 71 1.92 8.13 4.39
C ALA A 71 0.82 9.06 3.84
N VAL A 72 -0.23 9.32 4.62
CA VAL A 72 -1.31 10.24 4.25
C VAL A 72 -0.79 11.68 4.13
N ALA A 73 0.02 12.14 5.07
CA ALA A 73 0.62 13.47 5.04
C ALA A 73 1.54 13.67 3.82
N LEU A 74 2.33 12.66 3.47
CA LEU A 74 3.17 12.67 2.25
C LEU A 74 2.32 12.75 0.98
N LEU A 75 1.25 11.95 0.87
CA LEU A 75 0.34 12.00 -0.28
C LEU A 75 -0.34 13.36 -0.39
N TRP A 76 -0.71 13.96 0.74
CA TRP A 76 -1.30 15.29 0.78
C TRP A 76 -0.29 16.37 0.35
N ALA A 77 0.94 16.32 0.90
CA ALA A 77 2.02 17.24 0.53
C ALA A 77 2.39 17.13 -0.95
N PHE A 78 2.44 15.92 -1.50
CA PHE A 78 2.68 15.71 -2.93
C PHE A 78 1.53 16.21 -3.81
N GLY A 79 0.29 16.14 -3.32
CA GLY A 79 -0.87 16.70 -4.01
C GLY A 79 -0.80 18.20 -4.19
N LEU A 80 -0.12 18.94 -3.30
CA LEU A 80 0.08 20.39 -3.39
C LEU A 80 1.23 20.77 -4.33
N ALA A 81 2.11 19.85 -4.69
CA ALA A 81 3.23 20.10 -5.59
C ALA A 81 2.85 19.83 -7.05
N VAL A 82 3.33 20.65 -7.97
CA VAL A 82 3.14 20.45 -9.42
C VAL A 82 3.75 19.10 -9.88
N ILE A 83 4.84 18.67 -9.23
CA ILE A 83 5.52 17.39 -9.46
C ILE A 83 4.82 16.22 -8.73
N GLY A 84 3.76 16.50 -7.97
CA GLY A 84 3.08 15.52 -7.12
C GLY A 84 2.35 14.41 -7.88
N ALA A 85 1.88 14.66 -9.10
CA ALA A 85 1.16 13.67 -9.90
C ALA A 85 1.98 12.37 -10.11
N PRO A 86 3.20 12.41 -10.69
CA PRO A 86 3.99 11.19 -10.88
C PRO A 86 4.39 10.53 -9.56
N LEU A 87 4.68 11.34 -8.54
CA LEU A 87 5.08 10.84 -7.23
C LEU A 87 3.94 10.11 -6.51
N THR A 88 2.72 10.64 -6.59
CA THR A 88 1.51 9.98 -6.08
C THR A 88 1.27 8.63 -6.78
N CYS A 89 1.47 8.56 -8.10
CA CYS A 89 1.35 7.32 -8.86
C CYS A 89 2.38 6.27 -8.41
N ILE A 90 3.63 6.67 -8.24
CA ILE A 90 4.71 5.79 -7.76
C ILE A 90 4.40 5.27 -6.35
N MET A 91 3.99 6.15 -5.43
CA MET A 91 3.62 5.77 -4.07
C MET A 91 2.46 4.77 -4.04
N LEU A 92 1.44 4.99 -4.86
CA LEU A 92 0.29 4.11 -4.95
C LEU A 92 0.67 2.73 -5.52
N PHE A 93 1.51 2.70 -6.55
CA PHE A 93 2.03 1.47 -7.13
C PHE A 93 2.88 0.68 -6.13
N ILE A 94 3.83 1.33 -5.43
CA ILE A 94 4.67 0.70 -4.40
C ILE A 94 3.80 0.14 -3.28
N ARG A 95 2.75 0.86 -2.87
CA ARG A 95 1.82 0.40 -1.84
C ARG A 95 1.07 -0.86 -2.30
N GLY A 96 0.60 -0.88 -3.55
CA GLY A 96 -0.01 -2.06 -4.16
C GLY A 96 0.96 -3.23 -4.24
N PHE A 97 2.20 -2.97 -4.70
CA PHE A 97 3.25 -3.98 -4.79
C PHE A 97 3.57 -4.61 -3.43
N ALA A 98 3.78 -3.80 -2.41
CA ALA A 98 4.05 -4.29 -1.06
C ALA A 98 2.91 -5.17 -0.52
N LEU A 99 1.66 -4.77 -0.76
CA LEU A 99 0.48 -5.56 -0.39
C LEU A 99 0.41 -6.88 -1.14
N GLY A 100 0.58 -6.86 -2.46
CA GLY A 100 0.56 -8.08 -3.29
C GLY A 100 1.66 -9.04 -2.91
N PHE A 101 2.87 -8.54 -2.71
CA PHE A 101 4.02 -9.33 -2.29
C PHE A 101 3.81 -9.95 -0.90
N SER A 102 3.46 -9.15 0.10
CA SER A 102 3.27 -9.62 1.47
C SER A 102 2.13 -10.62 1.59
N SER A 103 1.01 -10.39 0.89
CA SER A 103 -0.13 -11.32 0.91
C SER A 103 0.21 -12.66 0.26
N ALA A 104 0.88 -12.63 -0.90
CA ALA A 104 1.32 -13.84 -1.58
C ALA A 104 2.35 -14.61 -0.75
N PHE A 105 3.27 -13.91 -0.08
CA PHE A 105 4.28 -14.51 0.79
C PHE A 105 3.65 -15.22 1.99
N VAL A 106 2.75 -14.55 2.72
CA VAL A 106 2.08 -15.14 3.88
C VAL A 106 1.26 -16.36 3.49
N VAL A 107 0.53 -16.30 2.38
CA VAL A 107 -0.28 -17.43 1.89
C VAL A 107 0.59 -18.63 1.52
N GLN A 108 1.78 -18.41 0.93
CA GLN A 108 2.67 -19.50 0.51
C GLN A 108 3.46 -20.12 1.67
N GLN A 109 3.87 -19.33 2.65
CA GLN A 109 4.75 -19.80 3.74
C GLN A 109 4.00 -20.43 4.92
N VAL A 110 2.70 -20.19 5.04
CA VAL A 110 1.87 -20.77 6.11
C VAL A 110 0.79 -21.71 5.51
N PRO A 111 1.15 -22.94 5.09
CA PRO A 111 0.31 -23.78 4.21
C PRO A 111 -1.10 -24.08 4.74
N GLN A 112 -1.26 -24.24 6.07
CA GLN A 112 -2.55 -24.61 6.65
C GLN A 112 -3.38 -23.42 7.17
N LYS A 113 -2.75 -22.29 7.48
CA LYS A 113 -3.41 -21.14 8.10
C LYS A 113 -3.08 -19.81 7.41
N GLY A 114 -2.26 -19.80 6.36
CA GLY A 114 -1.81 -18.58 5.69
C GLY A 114 -2.96 -17.74 5.17
N PHE A 115 -3.99 -18.38 4.61
CA PHE A 115 -5.19 -17.68 4.18
C PHE A 115 -5.98 -17.08 5.37
N LEU A 116 -6.06 -17.80 6.51
CA LEU A 116 -6.71 -17.28 7.71
C LEU A 116 -5.93 -16.10 8.32
N VAL A 117 -4.61 -16.19 8.36
CA VAL A 117 -3.74 -15.10 8.83
C VAL A 117 -3.86 -13.87 7.91
N PHE A 118 -3.88 -14.09 6.61
CA PHE A 118 -4.14 -13.03 5.64
C PHE A 118 -5.53 -12.41 5.84
N ALA A 119 -6.57 -13.24 5.92
CA ALA A 119 -7.95 -12.79 6.02
C ALA A 119 -8.25 -12.07 7.34
N SER A 120 -7.68 -12.54 8.46
CA SER A 120 -7.93 -11.93 9.77
C SER A 120 -7.01 -10.74 10.09
N GLY A 121 -5.75 -10.82 9.67
CA GLY A 121 -4.74 -9.80 10.01
C GLY A 121 -4.60 -8.70 8.96
N MET A 122 -4.56 -9.04 7.68
CA MET A 122 -4.27 -8.08 6.62
C MET A 122 -5.52 -7.54 5.93
N LEU A 123 -6.57 -8.35 5.75
CA LEU A 123 -7.72 -8.00 4.94
C LEU A 123 -8.58 -6.89 5.57
N PRO A 124 -8.93 -6.89 6.87
CA PRO A 124 -9.80 -5.86 7.46
C PRO A 124 -9.18 -4.47 7.39
N HIS A 125 -7.89 -4.37 7.71
CA HIS A 125 -7.16 -3.11 7.65
C HIS A 125 -7.08 -2.57 6.21
N ASN A 126 -6.74 -3.44 5.25
CA ASN A 126 -6.57 -3.06 3.85
C ASN A 126 -7.90 -2.74 3.16
N LEU A 127 -9.00 -3.39 3.56
CA LEU A 127 -10.33 -3.12 3.03
C LEU A 127 -10.77 -1.66 3.25
N VAL A 128 -10.32 -1.05 4.34
CA VAL A 128 -10.59 0.37 4.65
C VAL A 128 -9.48 1.26 4.08
N ALA A 129 -8.22 0.86 4.23
CA ALA A 129 -7.07 1.67 3.83
C ALA A 129 -6.96 1.84 2.31
N LEU A 130 -7.24 0.80 1.50
CA LEU A 130 -7.11 0.87 0.04
C LEU A 130 -8.09 1.84 -0.62
N PRO A 131 -9.41 1.79 -0.33
CA PRO A 131 -10.34 2.78 -0.88
C PRO A 131 -9.99 4.21 -0.45
N ALA A 132 -9.60 4.40 0.81
CA ALA A 132 -9.18 5.71 1.30
C ALA A 132 -7.95 6.24 0.55
N LEU A 133 -6.94 5.39 0.31
CA LEU A 133 -5.75 5.74 -0.46
C LEU A 133 -6.07 6.07 -1.92
N VAL A 134 -6.93 5.29 -2.57
CA VAL A 134 -7.37 5.55 -3.95
C VAL A 134 -8.10 6.89 -4.05
N LEU A 135 -9.01 7.17 -3.12
CA LEU A 135 -9.73 8.45 -3.10
C LEU A 135 -8.77 9.63 -2.87
N LEU A 136 -7.89 9.53 -1.89
CA LEU A 136 -6.91 10.58 -1.58
C LEU A 136 -5.96 10.81 -2.76
N SER A 137 -5.47 9.73 -3.37
CA SER A 137 -4.60 9.80 -4.55
C SER A 137 -5.32 10.39 -5.77
N SER A 138 -6.60 10.08 -5.97
CA SER A 138 -7.39 10.62 -7.08
C SER A 138 -7.62 12.13 -6.94
N VAL A 139 -7.87 12.60 -5.72
CA VAL A 139 -8.00 14.03 -5.42
C VAL A 139 -6.66 14.74 -5.63
N SER A 140 -5.58 14.18 -5.08
CA SER A 140 -4.22 14.70 -5.23
C SER A 140 -3.81 14.80 -6.70
N LEU A 141 -4.04 13.74 -7.48
CA LEU A 141 -3.76 13.71 -8.92
C LEU A 141 -4.59 14.75 -9.68
N SER A 142 -5.88 14.84 -9.39
CA SER A 142 -6.78 15.82 -10.03
C SER A 142 -6.34 17.25 -9.77
N PHE A 143 -5.92 17.54 -8.54
CA PHE A 143 -5.44 18.86 -8.14
C PHE A 143 -4.10 19.20 -8.81
N SER A 144 -3.15 18.27 -8.82
CA SER A 144 -1.85 18.43 -9.46
C SER A 144 -1.98 18.66 -10.97
N VAL A 145 -2.82 17.89 -11.66
CA VAL A 145 -3.09 18.04 -13.10
C VAL A 145 -3.77 19.38 -13.38
N LYS A 146 -4.68 19.83 -12.52
CA LYS A 146 -5.35 21.13 -12.66
C LYS A 146 -4.36 22.28 -12.51
N LEU A 147 -3.49 22.22 -11.51
CA LEU A 147 -2.42 23.20 -11.31
C LEU A 147 -1.48 23.29 -12.50
N PHE A 148 -1.11 22.15 -13.09
CA PHE A 148 -0.26 22.11 -14.29
C PHE A 148 -0.95 22.74 -15.51
N ARG A 149 -2.25 22.52 -15.66
CA ARG A 149 -3.03 23.02 -16.82
C ARG A 149 -3.40 24.49 -16.73
N GLU A 150 -3.53 25.04 -15.52
CA GLU A 150 -3.93 26.43 -15.28
C GLU A 150 -2.74 27.39 -15.11
N ARG A 151 -1.48 26.92 -15.17
CA ARG A 151 -0.31 27.80 -15.21
C ARG A 151 -0.13 28.35 -16.63
N PRO A 152 -0.33 29.65 -16.88
CA PRO A 152 0.13 30.28 -18.09
C PRO A 152 1.67 30.38 -18.05
N TRP A 153 2.33 29.81 -19.03
CA TRP A 153 3.76 30.00 -19.29
C TRP A 153 3.98 31.29 -19.98
#